data_0008474d2b5fa60e765b93b8b7d29291
#
_entry.id   0008474d2b5fa60e765b93b8b7d29291
#
_cell.length_a   1.000
_cell.length_b   1.000
_cell.length_c   1.000
_cell.angle_alpha   90.00
_cell.angle_beta   90.00
_cell.angle_gamma   90.00
#
_symmetry.space_group_name_H-M   'P 1'
#
loop_
_entity.id
_entity.type
_entity.pdbx_description
1 polymer ?
#
loop_
_entity_poly.entity_id
_entity_poly.type
_entity_poly.pdbx_seq_one_letter_code
_entity_poly.pdbx_strand_id
1 'polypeptide(L)'
;ALLKGDIPEPSRRFMATTFGLLDTQKAHLVGAAFAMGREQVIPGMFRSLLADMGISQKRAPLFHYYLERHIHLDDASHGPLSLQLLAQLCGDSAGKRKAADKAARQAIDARLQFWDGVRSSLPSVSKKRKA
;
A
#
# COMPACT_ATOMS: atom_id res chain seq x y z
N ALA A 1 9.77 9.80 20.10
CA ALA A 1 8.50 10.40 20.57
C ALA A 1 7.26 9.75 19.91
N LEU A 2 7.37 9.21 18.70
CA LEU A 2 6.26 8.56 17.98
C LEU A 2 5.86 7.17 18.50
N LEU A 3 6.67 6.54 19.37
CA LEU A 3 6.46 5.17 19.84
C LEU A 3 5.70 5.06 21.17
N LYS A 4 5.27 6.17 21.77
CA LYS A 4 4.52 6.18 23.03
C LYS A 4 3.02 6.44 22.87
N GLY A 5 2.52 6.61 21.64
CA GLY A 5 1.09 6.71 21.37
C GLY A 5 0.44 5.33 21.31
N ASP A 6 -0.85 5.27 21.58
CA ASP A 6 -1.69 4.07 21.43
C ASP A 6 -1.92 3.80 19.94
N ILE A 7 -0.91 3.18 19.29
CA ILE A 7 -0.96 2.85 17.86
C ILE A 7 -1.78 1.58 17.72
N PRO A 8 -2.87 1.59 16.91
CA PRO A 8 -3.66 0.40 16.65
C PRO A 8 -2.82 -0.77 16.14
N GLU A 9 -3.13 -1.96 16.61
CA GLU A 9 -2.36 -3.18 16.30
C GLU A 9 -2.17 -3.43 14.79
N PRO A 10 -3.19 -3.24 13.91
CA PRO A 10 -2.99 -3.39 12.46
C PRO A 10 -1.94 -2.43 11.88
N SER A 11 -1.91 -1.19 12.38
CA SER A 11 -0.91 -0.18 11.97
C SER A 11 0.49 -0.59 12.43
N ARG A 12 0.61 -1.09 13.66
CA ARG A 12 1.88 -1.57 14.23
C ARG A 12 2.44 -2.74 13.42
N ARG A 13 1.60 -3.73 13.07
CA ARG A 13 2.00 -4.88 12.24
C ARG A 13 2.44 -4.45 10.85
N PHE A 14 1.69 -3.54 10.22
CA PHE A 14 2.05 -3.02 8.90
C PHE A 14 3.42 -2.32 8.91
N MET A 15 3.67 -1.49 9.93
CA MET A 15 4.97 -0.85 10.13
C MET A 15 6.08 -1.88 10.40
N ALA A 16 5.84 -2.84 11.30
CA ALA A 16 6.81 -3.89 11.64
C ALA A 16 7.22 -4.71 10.40
N THR A 17 6.27 -5.05 9.52
CA THR A 17 6.57 -5.74 8.27
C THR A 17 7.46 -4.90 7.36
N THR A 18 7.15 -3.60 7.22
CA THR A 18 7.94 -2.67 6.39
C THR A 18 9.37 -2.56 6.93
N PHE A 19 9.52 -2.28 8.22
CA PHE A 19 10.86 -2.13 8.84
C PHE A 19 11.62 -3.44 8.88
N GLY A 20 10.95 -4.57 9.13
CA GLY A 20 11.59 -5.89 9.10
C GLY A 20 12.18 -6.23 7.73
N LEU A 21 11.54 -5.81 6.63
CA LEU A 21 12.11 -5.96 5.28
C LEU A 21 13.30 -5.02 5.05
N LEU A 22 13.24 -3.78 5.56
CA LEU A 22 14.37 -2.83 5.50
C LEU A 22 15.58 -3.35 6.29
N ASP A 23 15.37 -3.89 7.48
CA ASP A 23 16.42 -4.41 8.36
C ASP A 23 17.17 -5.61 7.76
N THR A 24 16.57 -6.29 6.75
CA THR A 24 17.29 -7.35 6.01
C THR A 24 18.48 -6.81 5.22
N GLN A 25 18.51 -5.51 4.90
CA GLN A 25 19.49 -4.86 4.02
C GLN A 25 19.62 -5.51 2.64
N LYS A 26 18.60 -6.28 2.21
CA LYS A 26 18.57 -6.97 0.91
C LYS A 26 17.74 -6.16 -0.09
N ALA A 27 18.40 -5.43 -0.96
CA ALA A 27 17.75 -4.51 -1.90
C ALA A 27 16.62 -5.14 -2.71
N HIS A 28 16.74 -6.41 -3.15
CA HIS A 28 15.68 -7.12 -3.88
C HIS A 28 14.43 -7.42 -3.05
N LEU A 29 14.53 -7.57 -1.73
CA LEU A 29 13.37 -7.74 -0.85
C LEU A 29 12.66 -6.40 -0.64
N VAL A 30 13.43 -5.35 -0.38
CA VAL A 30 12.91 -3.98 -0.23
C VAL A 30 12.26 -3.51 -1.53
N GLY A 31 12.94 -3.73 -2.66
CA GLY A 31 12.42 -3.41 -4.00
C GLY A 31 11.13 -4.16 -4.33
N ALA A 32 11.00 -5.43 -3.93
CA ALA A 32 9.78 -6.21 -4.12
C ALA A 32 8.61 -5.67 -3.28
N ALA A 33 8.85 -5.35 -2.01
CA ALA A 33 7.84 -4.77 -1.14
C ALA A 33 7.38 -3.39 -1.62
N PHE A 34 8.30 -2.58 -2.15
CA PHE A 34 8.02 -1.28 -2.75
C PHE A 34 7.21 -1.44 -4.04
N ALA A 35 7.75 -2.16 -5.03
CA ALA A 35 7.11 -2.31 -6.33
C ALA A 35 5.72 -2.94 -6.22
N MET A 36 5.61 -4.12 -5.62
CA MET A 36 4.37 -4.90 -5.59
C MET A 36 3.44 -4.51 -4.44
N GLY A 37 3.99 -4.13 -3.30
CA GLY A 37 3.19 -3.78 -2.12
C GLY A 37 2.74 -2.32 -2.07
N ARG A 38 3.25 -1.45 -2.94
CA ARG A 38 2.92 -0.01 -2.99
C ARG A 38 2.57 0.44 -4.40
N GLU A 39 3.55 0.58 -5.28
CA GLU A 39 3.41 1.22 -6.60
C GLU A 39 2.35 0.54 -7.49
N GLN A 40 2.28 -0.79 -7.47
CA GLN A 40 1.28 -1.53 -8.26
C GLN A 40 -0.10 -1.56 -7.62
N VAL A 41 -0.23 -1.37 -6.32
CA VAL A 41 -1.50 -1.50 -5.58
C VAL A 41 -2.20 -0.15 -5.41
N ILE A 42 -1.43 0.93 -5.18
CA ILE A 42 -1.96 2.25 -4.83
C ILE A 42 -2.91 2.80 -5.89
N PRO A 43 -2.63 2.77 -7.21
CA PRO A 43 -3.54 3.34 -8.21
C PRO A 43 -4.94 2.71 -8.17
N GLY A 44 -5.02 1.38 -8.15
CA GLY A 44 -6.29 0.65 -8.08
C GLY A 44 -7.06 0.95 -6.79
N MET A 45 -6.36 0.95 -5.67
CA MET A 45 -6.94 1.27 -4.36
C MET A 45 -7.47 2.70 -4.29
N PHE A 46 -6.75 3.68 -4.81
CA PHE A 46 -7.17 5.07 -4.81
C PHE A 46 -8.34 5.34 -5.76
N ARG A 47 -8.41 4.65 -6.93
CA ARG A 47 -9.59 4.71 -7.80
C ARG A 47 -10.84 4.20 -7.10
N SER A 48 -10.74 3.05 -6.42
CA SER A 48 -11.88 2.52 -5.64
C SER A 48 -12.29 3.49 -4.54
N LEU A 49 -11.33 4.06 -3.83
CA LEU A 49 -11.60 5.03 -2.78
C LEU A 49 -12.34 6.27 -3.31
N LEU A 50 -11.90 6.85 -4.44
CA LEU A 50 -12.58 7.98 -5.07
C LEU A 50 -14.00 7.63 -5.53
N ALA A 51 -14.21 6.43 -6.06
CA ALA A 51 -15.52 5.98 -6.51
C ALA A 51 -16.51 5.76 -5.36
N ASP A 52 -16.04 5.22 -4.23
CA ASP A 52 -16.91 4.73 -3.15
C ASP A 52 -17.18 5.77 -2.06
N MET A 53 -16.32 6.78 -1.91
CA MET A 53 -16.43 7.73 -0.79
C MET A 53 -17.62 8.69 -0.85
N GLY A 54 -18.20 8.93 -2.02
CA GLY A 54 -19.29 9.89 -2.19
C GLY A 54 -18.94 11.34 -1.82
N ILE A 55 -17.65 11.68 -1.69
CA ILE A 55 -17.16 13.04 -1.44
C ILE A 55 -16.80 13.69 -2.77
N SER A 56 -17.52 14.74 -3.16
CA SER A 56 -17.24 15.45 -4.40
C SER A 56 -15.94 16.23 -4.35
N GLN A 57 -15.31 16.42 -5.52
CA GLN A 57 -14.11 17.24 -5.66
C GLN A 57 -14.30 18.68 -5.14
N LYS A 58 -15.51 19.25 -5.28
CA LYS A 58 -15.83 20.59 -4.74
C LYS A 58 -15.72 20.63 -3.21
N ARG A 59 -16.04 19.52 -2.54
CA ARG A 59 -16.05 19.44 -1.07
C ARG A 59 -14.66 19.16 -0.50
N ALA A 60 -13.80 18.44 -1.23
CA ALA A 60 -12.44 18.09 -0.80
C ALA A 60 -11.44 18.17 -1.96
N PRO A 61 -11.18 19.37 -2.54
CA PRO A 61 -10.39 19.51 -3.76
C PRO A 61 -8.95 19.02 -3.60
N LEU A 62 -8.29 19.32 -2.48
CA LEU A 62 -6.91 18.90 -2.23
C LEU A 62 -6.78 17.38 -2.05
N PHE A 63 -7.80 16.75 -1.46
CA PHE A 63 -7.82 15.31 -1.29
C PHE A 63 -7.96 14.58 -2.64
N HIS A 64 -8.88 15.04 -3.50
CA HIS A 64 -9.02 14.53 -4.87
C HIS A 64 -7.74 14.71 -5.66
N TYR A 65 -7.16 15.93 -5.63
CA TYR A 65 -5.89 16.21 -6.30
C TYR A 65 -4.77 15.26 -5.85
N TYR A 66 -4.66 15.02 -4.53
CA TYR A 66 -3.65 14.12 -3.97
C TYR A 66 -3.81 12.69 -4.52
N LEU A 67 -5.02 12.15 -4.49
CA LEU A 67 -5.28 10.79 -4.97
C LEU A 67 -5.09 10.68 -6.49
N GLU A 68 -5.66 11.60 -7.27
CA GLU A 68 -5.53 11.63 -8.73
C GLU A 68 -4.07 11.78 -9.17
N ARG A 69 -3.30 12.62 -8.48
CA ARG A 69 -1.87 12.79 -8.75
C ARG A 69 -1.08 11.50 -8.55
N HIS A 70 -1.35 10.76 -7.47
CA HIS A 70 -0.71 9.47 -7.21
C HIS A 70 -1.13 8.42 -8.24
N ILE A 71 -2.43 8.31 -8.53
CA ILE A 71 -2.94 7.40 -9.58
C ILE A 71 -2.17 7.64 -10.88
N HIS A 72 -2.08 8.89 -11.31
CA HIS A 72 -1.45 9.22 -12.59
C HIS A 72 0.05 8.90 -12.61
N LEU A 73 0.79 9.28 -11.56
CA LEU A 73 2.23 9.05 -11.49
C LEU A 73 2.58 7.57 -11.38
N ASP A 74 1.86 6.83 -10.54
CA ASP A 74 2.16 5.43 -10.27
C ASP A 74 1.80 4.56 -11.49
N ASP A 75 0.68 4.84 -12.17
CA ASP A 75 0.33 4.14 -13.42
C ASP A 75 1.31 4.43 -14.57
N ALA A 76 1.61 5.71 -14.79
CA ALA A 76 2.37 6.13 -15.96
C ALA A 76 3.88 5.92 -15.84
N SER A 77 4.41 6.00 -14.61
CA SER A 77 5.87 6.08 -14.41
C SER A 77 6.37 5.18 -13.30
N HIS A 78 5.92 5.39 -12.06
CA HIS A 78 6.51 4.72 -10.89
C HIS A 78 6.27 3.22 -10.90
N GLY A 79 5.08 2.75 -11.27
CA GLY A 79 4.77 1.33 -11.36
C GLY A 79 5.70 0.60 -12.34
N PRO A 80 5.77 0.99 -13.62
CA PRO A 80 6.69 0.39 -14.59
C PRO A 80 8.15 0.47 -14.17
N LEU A 81 8.62 1.62 -13.68
CA LEU A 81 10.00 1.82 -13.25
C LEU A 81 10.36 0.95 -12.03
N SER A 82 9.45 0.81 -11.08
CA SER A 82 9.66 -0.04 -9.90
C SER A 82 9.80 -1.52 -10.26
N LEU A 83 9.08 -2.01 -11.27
CA LEU A 83 9.23 -3.37 -11.78
C LEU A 83 10.56 -3.56 -12.50
N GLN A 84 11.00 -2.59 -13.30
CA GLN A 84 12.32 -2.62 -13.94
C GLN A 84 13.44 -2.64 -12.90
N LEU A 85 13.35 -1.79 -11.88
CA LEU A 85 14.29 -1.79 -10.76
C LEU A 85 14.33 -3.16 -10.07
N LEU A 86 13.17 -3.75 -9.76
CA LEU A 86 13.09 -5.06 -9.13
C LEU A 86 13.76 -6.15 -10.00
N ALA A 87 13.51 -6.12 -11.31
CA ALA A 87 14.14 -7.04 -12.25
C ALA A 87 15.67 -6.92 -12.22
N GLN A 88 16.20 -5.69 -12.23
CA GLN A 88 17.65 -5.43 -12.12
C GLN A 88 18.24 -5.92 -10.79
N LEU A 89 17.55 -5.68 -9.67
CA LEU A 89 18.00 -6.11 -8.34
C LEU A 89 18.04 -7.64 -8.20
N CYS A 90 17.15 -8.34 -8.85
CA CYS A 90 17.12 -9.81 -8.88
C CYS A 90 18.15 -10.39 -9.87
N GLY A 91 18.36 -9.73 -11.00
CA GLY A 91 19.19 -10.22 -12.09
C GLY A 91 18.79 -11.64 -12.51
N ASP A 92 19.76 -12.49 -12.85
CA ASP A 92 19.52 -13.87 -13.25
C ASP A 92 19.36 -14.85 -12.08
N SER A 93 19.41 -14.37 -10.84
CA SER A 93 19.33 -15.21 -9.66
C SER A 93 17.91 -15.71 -9.39
N ALA A 94 17.65 -16.99 -9.64
CA ALA A 94 16.36 -17.64 -9.28
C ALA A 94 16.08 -17.55 -7.78
N GLY A 95 17.12 -17.65 -6.94
CA GLY A 95 16.99 -17.51 -5.48
C GLY A 95 16.50 -16.12 -5.06
N LYS A 96 17.06 -15.05 -5.65
CA LYS A 96 16.60 -13.68 -5.39
C LYS A 96 15.17 -13.48 -5.88
N ARG A 97 14.80 -13.97 -7.07
CA ARG A 97 13.43 -13.89 -7.59
C ARG A 97 12.41 -14.56 -6.65
N LYS A 98 12.72 -15.78 -6.18
CA LYS A 98 11.86 -16.48 -5.22
C LYS A 98 11.73 -15.73 -3.88
N ALA A 99 12.81 -15.16 -3.38
CA ALA A 99 12.82 -14.37 -2.16
C ALA A 99 12.04 -13.06 -2.33
N ALA A 100 12.17 -12.39 -3.46
CA ALA A 100 11.43 -11.19 -3.83
C ALA A 100 9.91 -11.46 -3.92
N ASP A 101 9.49 -12.56 -4.56
CA ASP A 101 8.06 -12.96 -4.59
C ASP A 101 7.51 -13.14 -3.18
N LYS A 102 8.24 -13.82 -2.29
CA LYS A 102 7.82 -13.97 -0.89
C LYS A 102 7.68 -12.62 -0.18
N ALA A 103 8.65 -11.71 -0.36
CA ALA A 103 8.61 -10.38 0.24
C ALA A 103 7.45 -9.52 -0.31
N ALA A 104 7.16 -9.61 -1.61
CA ALA A 104 6.01 -8.96 -2.23
C ALA A 104 4.70 -9.43 -1.62
N ARG A 105 4.48 -10.74 -1.51
CA ARG A 105 3.28 -11.32 -0.86
C ARG A 105 3.16 -10.86 0.59
N GLN A 106 4.24 -10.92 1.35
CA GLN A 106 4.26 -10.44 2.74
C GLN A 106 3.85 -8.98 2.86
N ALA A 107 4.31 -8.12 1.95
CA ALA A 107 3.95 -6.69 1.94
C ALA A 107 2.48 -6.47 1.58
N ILE A 108 1.93 -7.23 0.62
CA ILE A 108 0.52 -7.19 0.22
C ILE A 108 -0.37 -7.68 1.37
N ASP A 109 -0.04 -8.82 1.98
CA ASP A 109 -0.80 -9.39 3.10
C ASP A 109 -0.84 -8.43 4.30
N ALA A 110 0.29 -7.79 4.62
CA ALA A 110 0.35 -6.79 5.69
C ALA A 110 -0.56 -5.58 5.39
N ARG A 111 -0.66 -5.16 4.13
CA ARG A 111 -1.56 -4.09 3.69
C ARG A 111 -3.02 -4.49 3.80
N LEU A 112 -3.38 -5.70 3.39
CA LEU A 112 -4.74 -6.21 3.52
C LEU A 112 -5.16 -6.25 5.00
N GLN A 113 -4.33 -6.82 5.86
CA GLN A 113 -4.59 -6.86 7.31
C GLN A 113 -4.69 -5.45 7.92
N PHE A 114 -3.90 -4.50 7.45
CA PHE A 114 -4.01 -3.09 7.87
C PHE A 114 -5.39 -2.52 7.52
N TRP A 115 -5.84 -2.68 6.28
CA TRP A 115 -7.14 -2.16 5.84
C TRP A 115 -8.32 -2.88 6.50
N ASP A 116 -8.22 -4.18 6.74
CA ASP A 116 -9.22 -4.93 7.51
C ASP A 116 -9.33 -4.38 8.94
N GLY A 117 -8.19 -4.05 9.55
CA GLY A 117 -8.16 -3.40 10.86
C GLY A 117 -8.78 -2.00 10.85
N VAL A 118 -8.49 -1.18 9.84
CA VAL A 118 -9.13 0.13 9.65
C VAL A 118 -10.64 -0.04 9.50
N ARG A 119 -11.08 -0.94 8.63
CA ARG A 119 -12.50 -1.24 8.43
C ARG A 119 -13.21 -1.66 9.72
N SER A 120 -12.58 -2.52 10.50
CA SER A 120 -13.13 -3.01 11.76
C SER A 120 -13.21 -1.94 12.85
N SER A 121 -12.37 -0.91 12.77
CA SER A 121 -12.36 0.21 13.73
C SER A 121 -13.36 1.33 13.39
N LEU A 122 -13.91 1.32 12.17
CA LEU A 122 -14.91 2.30 11.76
C LEU A 122 -16.28 1.96 12.38
N PRO A 123 -17.05 2.98 12.86
CA PRO A 123 -18.41 2.76 13.30
C PRO A 123 -19.25 2.13 12.19
N SER A 124 -20.04 1.11 12.51
CA SER A 124 -21.01 0.56 11.56
C SER A 124 -21.96 1.67 11.12
N VAL A 125 -21.89 2.04 9.83
CA VAL A 125 -22.86 2.97 9.25
C VAL A 125 -24.21 2.27 9.25
N SER A 126 -25.03 2.55 10.25
CA SER A 126 -26.44 2.15 10.25
C SER A 126 -27.06 2.70 8.97
N LYS A 127 -27.42 1.82 8.02
CA LYS A 127 -28.26 2.19 6.88
C LYS A 127 -29.60 2.67 7.44
N LYS A 128 -29.76 3.97 7.65
CA LYS A 128 -31.10 4.54 7.78
C LYS A 128 -31.84 4.24 6.47
N ARG A 129 -32.66 3.18 6.48
CA ARG A 129 -33.65 2.97 5.45
C ARG A 129 -34.50 4.23 5.43
N LYS A 130 -34.43 4.98 4.34
CA LYS A 130 -35.49 5.96 4.05
C LYS A 130 -36.76 5.15 3.80
N ALA A 131 -37.71 5.31 4.70
CA ALA A 131 -39.11 4.95 4.48
C ALA A 131 -39.70 5.92 3.45
#